data_4dc4cfbab42603e9edab0040226d0cff
#
_entry.id   4dc4cfbab42603e9edab0040226d0cff
#
_cell.length_a   1.000
_cell.length_b   1.000
_cell.length_c   1.000
_cell.angle_alpha   90.00
_cell.angle_beta   90.00
_cell.angle_gamma   90.00
#
_symmetry.space_group_name_H-M   'P 1'
#
loop_
_entity.id
_entity.type
_entity.pdbx_description
1 polymer ?
#
loop_
_entity_poly.entity_id
_entity_poly.type
_entity_poly.pdbx_seq_one_letter_code
_entity_poly.pdbx_strand_id
1 'polypeptide(L)'
;MQEIGSTILRAARDELYLGMRFLDVALSSFSYQMDGQVHGFGTDGRVMYFQPQMLGGLYRENRILVNRGYLHMVFHCIFRHFAWSGTEGKKRADDGITIQERMRDLSCDIAVEHMIDGMNYRSIRFSRSLLRRETYRLLEKEGKTLNAQRVYKILSEWNLNEKDLTNLEQEFRTDDHRYWESKKPDQKPNPMLSRKWGEINDGIETDLETFSQEAGERDGDFLEQIKTENRSRYDYREFLRKFAVFHEELAVDDDSFDYNFYTYGLRLYGNMPLIEPLESKEVKKIEAVSYT
;
A
#
# COMPACT_ATOMS: atom_id res chain seq x y z
N MET A 1 -19.73 17.27 -19.87
CA MET A 1 -19.69 15.89 -19.29
C MET A 1 -18.54 15.74 -18.31
N GLN A 2 -17.33 16.19 -18.64
CA GLN A 2 -16.19 16.21 -17.71
C GLN A 2 -16.52 16.93 -16.40
N GLU A 3 -17.06 18.13 -16.46
CA GLU A 3 -17.38 18.94 -15.30
C GLU A 3 -18.44 18.31 -14.39
N ILE A 4 -19.50 17.75 -15.00
CA ILE A 4 -20.55 17.05 -14.26
C ILE A 4 -19.99 15.83 -13.54
N GLY A 5 -19.19 14.99 -14.23
CA GLY A 5 -18.57 13.82 -13.60
C GLY A 5 -17.63 14.20 -12.47
N SER A 6 -16.80 15.22 -12.67
CA SER A 6 -15.92 15.74 -11.62
C SER A 6 -16.70 16.29 -10.41
N THR A 7 -17.88 16.89 -10.64
CA THR A 7 -18.75 17.34 -9.56
C THR A 7 -19.33 16.19 -8.76
N ILE A 8 -19.76 15.11 -9.45
CA ILE A 8 -20.27 13.89 -8.79
C ILE A 8 -19.16 13.25 -7.93
N LEU A 9 -17.95 13.13 -8.47
CA LEU A 9 -16.81 12.55 -7.73
C LEU A 9 -16.39 13.41 -6.53
N ARG A 10 -16.45 14.75 -6.65
CA ARG A 10 -16.23 15.64 -5.51
C ARG A 10 -17.29 15.47 -4.43
N ALA A 11 -18.56 15.35 -4.82
CA ALA A 11 -19.62 15.12 -3.85
C ALA A 11 -19.44 13.77 -3.12
N ALA A 12 -19.04 12.72 -3.82
CA ALA A 12 -18.69 11.44 -3.20
C ALA A 12 -17.53 11.56 -2.23
N ARG A 13 -16.43 12.24 -2.63
CA ARG A 13 -15.29 12.52 -1.77
C ARG A 13 -15.71 13.24 -0.50
N ASP A 14 -16.50 14.30 -0.62
CA ASP A 14 -16.92 15.13 0.50
C ASP A 14 -17.84 14.35 1.45
N GLU A 15 -18.72 13.49 0.94
CA GLU A 15 -19.55 12.59 1.77
C GLU A 15 -18.72 11.53 2.51
N LEU A 16 -17.69 10.97 1.86
CA LEU A 16 -16.75 10.03 2.48
C LEU A 16 -15.92 10.73 3.58
N TYR A 17 -15.41 11.93 3.30
CA TYR A 17 -14.65 12.73 4.25
C TYR A 17 -15.41 13.01 5.55
N LEU A 18 -16.71 13.33 5.46
CA LEU A 18 -17.54 13.58 6.64
C LEU A 18 -17.59 12.39 7.61
N GLY A 19 -17.51 11.17 7.09
CA GLY A 19 -17.52 9.94 7.90
C GLY A 19 -16.14 9.42 8.28
N MET A 20 -15.15 9.63 7.40
CA MET A 20 -13.83 9.00 7.47
C MET A 20 -12.72 10.04 7.35
N ARG A 21 -12.60 10.94 8.34
CA ARG A 21 -11.64 12.05 8.33
C ARG A 21 -10.18 11.59 8.27
N PHE A 22 -9.88 10.43 8.82
CA PHE A 22 -8.56 9.81 8.74
C PHE A 22 -8.12 9.46 7.30
N LEU A 23 -9.03 9.48 6.32
CA LEU A 23 -8.74 9.32 4.90
C LEU A 23 -8.58 10.64 4.14
N ASP A 24 -8.60 11.80 4.78
CA ASP A 24 -8.63 13.13 4.12
C ASP A 24 -7.55 13.26 3.04
N VAL A 25 -6.30 12.99 3.38
CA VAL A 25 -5.17 13.11 2.46
C VAL A 25 -5.32 12.13 1.29
N ALA A 26 -5.75 10.90 1.56
CA ALA A 26 -5.97 9.88 0.53
C ALA A 26 -7.11 10.28 -0.41
N LEU A 27 -8.26 10.67 0.14
CA LEU A 27 -9.44 11.11 -0.61
C LEU A 27 -9.13 12.32 -1.50
N SER A 28 -8.30 13.23 -1.03
CA SER A 28 -7.94 14.47 -1.73
C SER A 28 -6.78 14.32 -2.74
N SER A 29 -6.20 13.12 -2.86
CA SER A 29 -4.97 12.89 -3.65
C SER A 29 -5.18 12.77 -5.15
N PHE A 30 -6.43 12.80 -5.64
CA PHE A 30 -6.75 12.52 -7.03
C PHE A 30 -7.21 13.76 -7.82
N SER A 31 -6.79 13.82 -9.08
CA SER A 31 -7.48 14.57 -10.12
C SER A 31 -8.48 13.67 -10.85
N TYR A 32 -9.43 14.27 -11.57
CA TYR A 32 -10.49 13.53 -12.27
C TYR A 32 -10.41 13.75 -13.77
N GLN A 33 -10.46 12.67 -14.53
CA GLN A 33 -10.43 12.72 -15.98
C GLN A 33 -11.48 11.80 -16.60
N MET A 34 -12.24 12.36 -17.55
CA MET A 34 -13.16 11.58 -18.34
C MET A 34 -12.40 10.70 -19.33
N ASP A 35 -12.75 9.41 -19.35
CA ASP A 35 -12.32 8.47 -20.39
C ASP A 35 -13.51 7.61 -20.82
N GLY A 36 -13.85 7.68 -22.11
CA GLY A 36 -14.98 6.90 -22.67
C GLY A 36 -14.70 5.41 -22.78
N GLN A 37 -13.45 4.99 -22.63
CA GLN A 37 -13.03 3.59 -22.75
C GLN A 37 -12.98 2.86 -21.40
N VAL A 38 -13.02 3.59 -20.26
CA VAL A 38 -13.00 2.97 -18.95
C VAL A 38 -14.33 2.27 -18.65
N HIS A 39 -14.23 1.09 -18.08
CA HIS A 39 -15.40 0.37 -17.56
C HIS A 39 -15.72 0.85 -16.13
N GLY A 40 -16.59 1.87 -16.03
CA GLY A 40 -16.97 2.46 -14.76
C GLY A 40 -15.97 3.47 -14.25
N PHE A 41 -15.08 3.01 -13.42
CA PHE A 41 -13.99 3.77 -12.82
C PHE A 41 -12.64 3.13 -13.15
N GLY A 42 -11.57 3.87 -12.93
CA GLY A 42 -10.21 3.35 -12.97
C GLY A 42 -9.23 4.37 -12.39
N THR A 43 -8.06 3.94 -11.95
CA THR A 43 -7.04 4.84 -11.45
C THR A 43 -5.64 4.36 -11.76
N ASP A 44 -4.73 5.33 -11.97
CA ASP A 44 -3.28 5.09 -12.06
C ASP A 44 -2.55 5.49 -10.76
N GLY A 45 -3.30 5.77 -9.69
CA GLY A 45 -2.79 6.26 -8.42
C GLY A 45 -2.62 7.78 -8.33
N ARG A 46 -2.95 8.54 -9.39
CA ARG A 46 -2.93 10.02 -9.43
C ARG A 46 -4.21 10.60 -9.98
N VAL A 47 -4.76 9.94 -10.98
CA VAL A 47 -5.96 10.32 -11.69
C VAL A 47 -7.01 9.25 -11.48
N MET A 48 -8.23 9.67 -11.19
CA MET A 48 -9.41 8.82 -11.29
C MET A 48 -10.04 9.04 -12.66
N TYR A 49 -10.08 7.99 -13.45
CA TYR A 49 -10.73 7.94 -14.75
C TYR A 49 -12.17 7.50 -14.56
N PHE A 50 -13.08 8.10 -15.32
CA PHE A 50 -14.50 7.76 -15.25
C PHE A 50 -15.18 7.83 -16.60
N GLN A 51 -16.18 6.94 -16.81
CA GLN A 51 -17.09 7.01 -17.93
C GLN A 51 -18.33 7.80 -17.55
N PRO A 52 -18.64 8.95 -18.20
CA PRO A 52 -19.69 9.86 -17.75
C PRO A 52 -21.09 9.28 -17.70
N GLN A 53 -21.47 8.45 -18.68
CA GLN A 53 -22.80 7.84 -18.75
C GLN A 53 -23.01 6.86 -17.61
N MET A 54 -22.00 6.02 -17.34
CA MET A 54 -22.04 5.02 -16.29
C MET A 54 -22.02 5.68 -14.91
N LEU A 55 -21.12 6.65 -14.69
CA LEU A 55 -21.07 7.42 -13.45
C LEU A 55 -22.40 8.13 -13.15
N GLY A 56 -22.96 8.80 -14.15
CA GLY A 56 -24.26 9.46 -14.00
C GLY A 56 -25.43 8.48 -13.80
N GLY A 57 -25.34 7.28 -14.35
CA GLY A 57 -26.30 6.18 -14.11
C GLY A 57 -26.24 5.71 -12.66
N LEU A 58 -25.07 5.34 -12.18
CA LEU A 58 -24.83 4.89 -10.80
C LEU A 58 -25.26 5.96 -9.78
N TYR A 59 -24.94 7.24 -10.02
CA TYR A 59 -25.32 8.32 -9.12
C TYR A 59 -26.84 8.49 -9.01
N ARG A 60 -27.57 8.35 -10.14
CA ARG A 60 -29.03 8.43 -10.15
C ARG A 60 -29.68 7.21 -9.51
N GLU A 61 -29.11 6.04 -9.69
CA GLU A 61 -29.60 4.81 -9.07
C GLU A 61 -29.38 4.84 -7.56
N ASN A 62 -28.15 5.01 -7.14
CA ASN A 62 -27.80 5.12 -5.75
C ASN A 62 -26.39 5.76 -5.58
N ARG A 63 -26.33 6.95 -4.98
CA ARG A 63 -25.07 7.64 -4.71
C ARG A 63 -24.07 6.82 -3.89
N ILE A 64 -24.55 5.88 -3.07
CA ILE A 64 -23.70 4.97 -2.28
C ILE A 64 -22.81 4.14 -3.21
N LEU A 65 -23.28 3.75 -4.40
CA LEU A 65 -22.46 3.01 -5.37
C LEU A 65 -21.27 3.83 -5.86
N VAL A 66 -21.47 5.15 -6.05
CA VAL A 66 -20.38 6.07 -6.42
C VAL A 66 -19.40 6.23 -5.27
N ASN A 67 -19.90 6.40 -4.05
CA ASN A 67 -19.06 6.49 -2.85
C ASN A 67 -18.20 5.22 -2.69
N ARG A 68 -18.80 4.04 -2.87
CA ARG A 68 -18.08 2.76 -2.82
C ARG A 68 -17.03 2.67 -3.92
N GLY A 69 -17.38 2.99 -5.18
CA GLY A 69 -16.42 2.99 -6.28
C GLY A 69 -15.25 3.95 -6.05
N TYR A 70 -15.52 5.14 -5.50
CA TYR A 70 -14.48 6.10 -5.11
C TYR A 70 -13.56 5.51 -4.05
N LEU A 71 -14.12 4.97 -2.97
CA LEU A 71 -13.36 4.39 -1.86
C LEU A 71 -12.59 3.15 -2.27
N HIS A 72 -13.14 2.34 -3.17
CA HIS A 72 -12.50 1.18 -3.76
C HIS A 72 -11.17 1.55 -4.44
N MET A 73 -11.18 2.58 -5.30
CA MET A 73 -9.97 3.09 -5.94
C MET A 73 -8.97 3.68 -4.92
N VAL A 74 -9.46 4.36 -3.89
CA VAL A 74 -8.60 4.86 -2.80
C VAL A 74 -7.87 3.71 -2.11
N PHE A 75 -8.58 2.62 -1.78
CA PHE A 75 -7.96 1.47 -1.12
C PHE A 75 -6.99 0.70 -2.01
N HIS A 76 -7.26 0.59 -3.31
CA HIS A 76 -6.25 0.07 -4.22
C HIS A 76 -4.95 0.87 -4.18
N CYS A 77 -5.03 2.19 -3.99
CA CYS A 77 -3.86 3.04 -3.87
C CYS A 77 -3.20 2.93 -2.49
N ILE A 78 -3.95 2.93 -1.41
CA ILE A 78 -3.44 2.73 -0.03
C ILE A 78 -2.70 1.38 0.06
N PHE A 79 -3.29 0.31 -0.46
CA PHE A 79 -2.67 -1.02 -0.48
C PHE A 79 -1.66 -1.19 -1.62
N ARG A 80 -1.47 -0.18 -2.46
CA ARG A 80 -0.53 -0.14 -3.59
C ARG A 80 -0.69 -1.32 -4.56
N HIS A 81 -1.92 -1.78 -4.77
CA HIS A 81 -2.22 -2.88 -5.68
C HIS A 81 -1.76 -2.59 -7.12
N PHE A 82 -1.75 -1.32 -7.53
CA PHE A 82 -1.27 -0.88 -8.85
C PHE A 82 0.21 -1.22 -9.11
N ALA A 83 1.01 -1.42 -8.06
CA ALA A 83 2.43 -1.77 -8.15
C ALA A 83 2.69 -3.27 -7.95
N TRP A 84 1.66 -4.07 -7.63
CA TRP A 84 1.85 -5.49 -7.38
C TRP A 84 2.06 -6.25 -8.70
N SER A 85 3.31 -6.43 -9.09
CA SER A 85 3.73 -7.33 -10.15
C SER A 85 4.00 -8.71 -9.52
N GLY A 86 3.30 -9.74 -9.96
CA GLY A 86 3.60 -11.11 -9.54
C GLY A 86 5.04 -11.47 -9.87
N THR A 87 5.72 -12.12 -8.94
CA THR A 87 7.13 -12.49 -9.00
C THR A 87 7.45 -13.57 -10.06
N GLU A 88 6.48 -14.04 -10.80
CA GLU A 88 6.71 -15.04 -11.82
C GLU A 88 6.76 -14.42 -13.21
N GLY A 89 8.00 -14.11 -13.61
CA GLY A 89 8.35 -13.69 -14.95
C GLY A 89 8.07 -14.76 -16.00
N LYS A 90 6.82 -14.96 -16.36
CA LYS A 90 6.48 -15.57 -17.65
C LYS A 90 6.08 -14.47 -18.61
N LYS A 91 6.95 -14.27 -19.62
CA LYS A 91 6.66 -13.48 -20.81
C LYS A 91 5.23 -13.83 -21.27
N ARG A 92 4.41 -12.80 -21.49
CA ARG A 92 3.13 -12.94 -22.19
C ARG A 92 3.33 -13.84 -23.41
N ALA A 93 2.72 -14.99 -23.42
CA ALA A 93 2.48 -15.74 -24.63
C ALA A 93 1.15 -15.20 -25.16
N ASP A 94 1.23 -14.54 -26.30
CA ASP A 94 0.13 -14.21 -27.21
C ASP A 94 -1.15 -13.62 -26.55
N ASP A 95 -1.38 -12.34 -26.77
CA ASP A 95 -2.63 -11.54 -26.74
C ASP A 95 -3.78 -11.80 -25.74
N GLY A 96 -3.58 -12.56 -24.65
CA GLY A 96 -4.60 -12.83 -23.65
C GLY A 96 -4.17 -12.49 -22.23
N ILE A 97 -5.07 -11.88 -21.43
CA ILE A 97 -4.94 -11.78 -19.97
C ILE A 97 -4.93 -13.21 -19.43
N THR A 98 -3.86 -13.60 -18.74
CA THR A 98 -3.76 -14.97 -18.18
C THR A 98 -4.74 -15.17 -17.03
N ILE A 99 -5.14 -16.43 -16.77
CA ILE A 99 -5.99 -16.77 -15.62
C ILE A 99 -5.34 -16.27 -14.31
N GLN A 100 -4.02 -16.36 -14.20
CA GLN A 100 -3.29 -15.87 -13.02
C GLN A 100 -3.37 -14.36 -12.85
N GLU A 101 -3.35 -13.58 -13.94
CA GLU A 101 -3.56 -12.12 -13.88
C GLU A 101 -5.00 -11.80 -13.46
N ARG A 102 -5.99 -12.48 -14.01
CA ARG A 102 -7.40 -12.33 -13.61
C ARG A 102 -7.60 -12.66 -12.13
N MET A 103 -7.04 -13.78 -11.66
CA MET A 103 -7.11 -14.16 -10.25
C MET A 103 -6.43 -13.13 -9.34
N ARG A 104 -5.33 -12.53 -9.78
CA ARG A 104 -4.63 -11.48 -9.02
C ARG A 104 -5.50 -10.22 -8.92
N ASP A 105 -6.05 -9.77 -10.05
CA ASP A 105 -6.95 -8.63 -10.09
C ASP A 105 -8.16 -8.86 -9.17
N LEU A 106 -8.81 -10.01 -9.33
CA LEU A 106 -9.93 -10.42 -8.47
C LEU A 106 -9.55 -10.48 -6.98
N SER A 107 -8.34 -10.93 -6.65
CA SER A 107 -7.87 -10.97 -5.26
C SER A 107 -7.71 -9.58 -4.66
N CYS A 108 -7.27 -8.61 -5.45
CA CYS A 108 -7.21 -7.21 -5.04
C CYS A 108 -8.62 -6.65 -4.79
N ASP A 109 -9.55 -6.92 -5.70
CA ASP A 109 -10.94 -6.46 -5.58
C ASP A 109 -11.64 -7.06 -4.35
N ILE A 110 -11.49 -8.37 -4.14
CA ILE A 110 -12.06 -9.04 -2.97
C ILE A 110 -11.50 -8.47 -1.67
N ALA A 111 -10.19 -8.24 -1.58
CA ALA A 111 -9.56 -7.68 -0.39
C ALA A 111 -10.08 -6.27 -0.08
N VAL A 112 -10.22 -5.43 -1.10
CA VAL A 112 -10.75 -4.06 -0.97
C VAL A 112 -12.23 -4.09 -0.60
N GLU A 113 -13.04 -4.88 -1.30
CA GLU A 113 -14.49 -4.96 -1.03
C GLU A 113 -14.79 -5.57 0.35
N HIS A 114 -14.01 -6.55 0.79
CA HIS A 114 -14.10 -7.08 2.15
C HIS A 114 -13.86 -6.00 3.19
N MET A 115 -12.85 -5.15 2.97
CA MET A 115 -12.55 -4.02 3.83
C MET A 115 -13.71 -3.01 3.85
N ILE A 116 -14.19 -2.57 2.69
CA ILE A 116 -15.31 -1.62 2.58
C ILE A 116 -16.57 -2.17 3.25
N ASP A 117 -16.82 -3.45 3.07
CA ASP A 117 -17.98 -4.13 3.67
C ASP A 117 -17.86 -4.30 5.20
N GLY A 118 -16.64 -4.37 5.72
CA GLY A 118 -16.36 -4.38 7.16
C GLY A 118 -16.58 -3.02 7.82
N MET A 119 -16.35 -1.94 7.07
CA MET A 119 -16.52 -0.57 7.56
C MET A 119 -18.00 -0.20 7.69
N ASN A 120 -18.47 0.09 8.88
CA ASN A 120 -19.89 0.32 9.16
C ASN A 120 -20.29 1.81 9.01
N TYR A 121 -19.90 2.47 7.90
CA TYR A 121 -20.28 3.86 7.63
C TYR A 121 -21.55 3.95 6.76
N ARG A 122 -22.43 4.88 7.10
CA ARG A 122 -23.71 5.10 6.39
C ARG A 122 -23.50 5.45 4.91
N SER A 123 -22.43 6.17 4.59
CA SER A 123 -22.10 6.62 3.24
C SER A 123 -21.72 5.51 2.26
N ILE A 124 -21.40 4.30 2.78
CA ILE A 124 -20.94 3.16 1.97
C ILE A 124 -21.71 1.87 2.26
N ARG A 125 -22.69 1.90 3.19
CA ARG A 125 -23.44 0.71 3.58
C ARG A 125 -24.30 0.23 2.43
N PHE A 126 -24.05 -0.99 1.97
CA PHE A 126 -24.77 -1.63 0.89
C PHE A 126 -25.12 -3.08 1.26
N SER A 127 -26.20 -3.61 0.67
CA SER A 127 -26.61 -4.99 0.93
C SER A 127 -25.70 -5.96 0.17
N ARG A 128 -25.13 -6.92 0.86
CA ARG A 128 -24.27 -7.96 0.28
C ARG A 128 -25.09 -9.04 -0.38
N SER A 129 -24.69 -9.47 -1.57
CA SER A 129 -25.26 -10.63 -2.25
C SER A 129 -25.01 -11.93 -1.47
N LEU A 130 -25.72 -13.00 -1.81
CA LEU A 130 -25.44 -14.31 -1.23
C LEU A 130 -24.04 -14.81 -1.60
N LEU A 131 -23.64 -14.66 -2.87
CA LEU A 131 -22.34 -15.07 -3.37
C LEU A 131 -21.21 -14.36 -2.60
N ARG A 132 -21.32 -13.04 -2.39
CA ARG A 132 -20.32 -12.25 -1.64
C ARG A 132 -20.19 -12.74 -0.19
N ARG A 133 -21.30 -12.98 0.50
CA ARG A 133 -21.29 -13.49 1.88
C ARG A 133 -20.65 -14.88 1.99
N GLU A 134 -20.99 -15.78 1.06
CA GLU A 134 -20.40 -17.13 1.04
C GLU A 134 -18.91 -17.10 0.74
N THR A 135 -18.49 -16.26 -0.20
CA THR A 135 -17.06 -16.06 -0.54
C THR A 135 -16.29 -15.59 0.69
N TYR A 136 -16.77 -14.56 1.39
CA TYR A 136 -16.11 -14.08 2.60
C TYR A 136 -16.04 -15.17 3.68
N ARG A 137 -17.15 -15.88 3.93
CA ARG A 137 -17.19 -16.97 4.91
C ARG A 137 -16.16 -18.07 4.64
N LEU A 138 -15.90 -18.36 3.36
CA LEU A 138 -14.89 -19.35 2.97
C LEU A 138 -13.47 -18.81 3.17
N LEU A 139 -13.21 -17.57 2.78
CA LEU A 139 -11.91 -16.92 2.92
C LEU A 139 -11.51 -16.70 4.38
N GLU A 140 -12.46 -16.29 5.24
CA GLU A 140 -12.25 -16.00 6.66
C GLU A 140 -11.90 -17.25 7.49
N LYS A 141 -12.18 -18.46 6.99
CA LYS A 141 -11.74 -19.71 7.66
C LYS A 141 -10.22 -19.81 7.75
N GLU A 142 -9.51 -19.23 6.80
CA GLU A 142 -8.05 -19.20 6.78
C GLU A 142 -7.45 -18.05 7.61
N GLY A 143 -8.28 -17.13 8.12
CA GLY A 143 -7.92 -16.02 9.00
C GLY A 143 -8.73 -14.75 8.76
N LYS A 144 -8.82 -13.91 9.78
CA LYS A 144 -9.67 -12.71 9.78
C LYS A 144 -9.20 -11.62 8.82
N THR A 145 -7.90 -11.43 8.68
CA THR A 145 -7.34 -10.37 7.83
C THR A 145 -7.12 -10.89 6.43
N LEU A 146 -7.87 -10.35 5.46
CA LEU A 146 -7.83 -10.74 4.05
C LEU A 146 -7.06 -9.69 3.23
N ASN A 147 -5.76 -9.86 3.08
CA ASN A 147 -4.99 -9.09 2.10
C ASN A 147 -4.98 -9.77 0.73
N ALA A 148 -4.65 -9.02 -0.32
CA ALA A 148 -4.71 -9.50 -1.70
C ALA A 148 -3.84 -10.74 -1.94
N GLN A 149 -2.64 -10.83 -1.34
CA GLN A 149 -1.75 -11.97 -1.49
C GLN A 149 -2.33 -13.25 -0.87
N ARG A 150 -2.96 -13.11 0.30
CA ARG A 150 -3.61 -14.23 0.97
C ARG A 150 -4.82 -14.72 0.20
N VAL A 151 -5.67 -13.78 -0.25
CA VAL A 151 -6.83 -14.10 -1.10
C VAL A 151 -6.36 -14.82 -2.37
N TYR A 152 -5.31 -14.32 -3.04
CA TYR A 152 -4.75 -14.96 -4.23
C TYR A 152 -4.29 -16.40 -3.96
N LYS A 153 -3.59 -16.62 -2.84
CA LYS A 153 -3.15 -17.97 -2.46
C LYS A 153 -4.34 -18.92 -2.29
N ILE A 154 -5.36 -18.50 -1.54
CA ILE A 154 -6.56 -19.30 -1.28
C ILE A 154 -7.32 -19.58 -2.58
N LEU A 155 -7.53 -18.57 -3.44
CA LEU A 155 -8.20 -18.74 -4.72
C LEU A 155 -7.45 -19.72 -5.64
N SER A 156 -6.10 -19.71 -5.59
CA SER A 156 -5.27 -20.63 -6.36
C SER A 156 -5.47 -22.09 -5.92
N GLU A 157 -5.79 -22.32 -4.66
CA GLU A 157 -6.08 -23.67 -4.11
C GLU A 157 -7.50 -24.15 -4.44
N TRP A 158 -8.44 -23.25 -4.75
CA TRP A 158 -9.83 -23.59 -5.07
C TRP A 158 -10.01 -24.24 -6.44
N ASN A 159 -9.00 -24.23 -7.31
CA ASN A 159 -9.09 -24.78 -8.68
C ASN A 159 -10.34 -24.31 -9.45
N LEU A 160 -10.58 -22.99 -9.41
CA LEU A 160 -11.74 -22.34 -10.02
C LEU A 160 -11.82 -22.66 -11.52
N ASN A 161 -12.97 -23.07 -11.99
CA ASN A 161 -13.24 -23.14 -13.42
C ASN A 161 -13.54 -21.74 -13.99
N GLU A 162 -13.52 -21.60 -15.31
CA GLU A 162 -13.73 -20.32 -16.01
C GLU A 162 -15.05 -19.63 -15.64
N LYS A 163 -16.12 -20.42 -15.45
CA LYS A 163 -17.45 -19.89 -15.09
C LYS A 163 -17.46 -19.33 -13.67
N ASP A 164 -16.85 -20.06 -12.72
CA ASP A 164 -16.81 -19.62 -11.32
C ASP A 164 -15.95 -18.37 -11.18
N LEU A 165 -14.80 -18.32 -11.89
CA LEU A 165 -13.95 -17.14 -11.94
C LEU A 165 -14.72 -15.92 -12.48
N THR A 166 -15.43 -16.09 -13.59
CA THR A 166 -16.24 -15.02 -14.20
C THR A 166 -17.36 -14.55 -13.27
N ASN A 167 -18.02 -15.45 -12.56
CA ASN A 167 -19.07 -15.09 -11.60
C ASN A 167 -18.51 -14.26 -10.43
N LEU A 168 -17.32 -14.61 -9.92
CA LEU A 168 -16.65 -13.85 -8.87
C LEU A 168 -16.18 -12.48 -9.38
N GLU A 169 -15.64 -12.42 -10.59
CA GLU A 169 -15.28 -11.13 -11.22
C GLU A 169 -16.50 -10.21 -11.38
N GLN A 170 -17.65 -10.73 -11.81
CA GLN A 170 -18.88 -9.95 -11.93
C GLN A 170 -19.38 -9.43 -10.58
N GLU A 171 -19.16 -10.17 -9.50
CA GLU A 171 -19.59 -9.79 -8.16
C GLU A 171 -18.69 -8.73 -7.52
N PHE A 172 -17.37 -8.86 -7.69
CA PHE A 172 -16.41 -8.06 -6.95
C PHE A 172 -15.77 -6.93 -7.74
N ARG A 173 -15.73 -7.02 -9.06
CA ARG A 173 -15.10 -6.02 -9.90
C ARG A 173 -15.87 -4.72 -9.89
N THR A 174 -15.24 -3.66 -9.35
CA THR A 174 -15.82 -2.33 -9.25
C THR A 174 -15.14 -1.36 -10.22
N ASP A 175 -13.87 -1.59 -10.55
CA ASP A 175 -13.07 -0.69 -11.36
C ASP A 175 -12.32 -1.39 -12.51
N ASP A 176 -11.56 -0.62 -13.27
CA ASP A 176 -10.81 -1.05 -14.43
C ASP A 176 -9.30 -0.89 -14.16
N HIS A 177 -8.63 -2.02 -13.97
CA HIS A 177 -7.22 -2.10 -13.63
C HIS A 177 -6.25 -1.80 -14.78
N ARG A 178 -6.73 -1.52 -16.00
CA ARG A 178 -5.86 -1.26 -17.18
C ARG A 178 -4.90 -0.08 -16.98
N TYR A 179 -5.23 0.84 -16.08
CA TYR A 179 -4.42 2.03 -15.80
C TYR A 179 -3.26 1.75 -14.84
N TRP A 180 -3.22 0.61 -14.19
CA TRP A 180 -2.18 0.24 -13.25
C TRP A 180 -0.81 0.13 -13.92
N GLU A 181 0.23 0.56 -13.23
CA GLU A 181 1.61 0.46 -13.73
C GLU A 181 2.03 -0.98 -14.02
N SER A 182 1.57 -1.92 -13.20
CA SER A 182 1.83 -3.37 -13.37
C SER A 182 1.27 -3.95 -14.67
N LYS A 183 0.31 -3.27 -15.32
CA LYS A 183 -0.27 -3.68 -16.61
C LYS A 183 0.47 -3.13 -17.82
N LYS A 184 1.46 -2.26 -17.62
CA LYS A 184 2.23 -1.62 -18.70
C LYS A 184 3.59 -2.32 -18.85
N PRO A 185 3.80 -3.15 -19.90
CA PRO A 185 4.95 -4.04 -20.02
C PRO A 185 6.31 -3.33 -20.06
N ASP A 186 6.34 -2.09 -20.56
CA ASP A 186 7.56 -1.32 -20.75
C ASP A 186 7.79 -0.23 -19.70
N GLN A 187 6.91 -0.10 -18.72
CA GLN A 187 6.98 0.94 -17.72
C GLN A 187 7.49 0.36 -16.39
N LYS A 188 8.64 0.88 -15.94
CA LYS A 188 9.10 0.56 -14.58
C LYS A 188 8.16 1.20 -13.56
N PRO A 189 7.88 0.51 -12.43
CA PRO A 189 7.10 1.08 -11.34
C PRO A 189 7.67 2.44 -10.93
N ASN A 190 6.78 3.42 -10.72
CA ASN A 190 7.19 4.76 -10.32
C ASN A 190 7.46 4.79 -8.80
N PRO A 191 8.73 4.84 -8.38
CA PRO A 191 9.05 4.78 -6.94
C PRO A 191 8.52 5.99 -6.18
N MET A 192 8.37 7.15 -6.84
CA MET A 192 7.79 8.34 -6.18
C MET A 192 6.30 8.17 -5.89
N LEU A 193 5.54 7.49 -6.77
CA LEU A 193 4.13 7.21 -6.54
C LEU A 193 3.95 6.22 -5.38
N SER A 194 4.73 5.15 -5.38
CA SER A 194 4.72 4.17 -4.30
C SER A 194 5.14 4.78 -2.96
N ARG A 195 6.11 5.70 -2.96
CA ARG A 195 6.52 6.43 -1.77
C ARG A 195 5.41 7.36 -1.26
N LYS A 196 4.79 8.15 -2.16
CA LYS A 196 3.68 9.04 -1.82
C LYS A 196 2.55 8.28 -1.10
N TRP A 197 2.12 7.13 -1.67
CA TRP A 197 1.07 6.32 -1.07
C TRP A 197 1.51 5.60 0.20
N GLY A 198 2.82 5.33 0.36
CA GLY A 198 3.39 4.87 1.60
C GLY A 198 3.27 5.91 2.72
N GLU A 199 3.70 7.15 2.45
CA GLU A 199 3.61 8.27 3.40
C GLU A 199 2.15 8.58 3.80
N ILE A 200 1.21 8.50 2.84
CA ILE A 200 -0.23 8.66 3.12
C ILE A 200 -0.71 7.54 4.05
N ASN A 201 -0.30 6.30 3.81
CA ASN A 201 -0.70 5.16 4.61
C ASN A 201 -0.16 5.22 6.04
N ASP A 202 1.09 5.64 6.21
CA ASP A 202 1.71 5.88 7.53
C ASP A 202 0.94 6.98 8.31
N GLY A 203 0.50 8.03 7.61
CA GLY A 203 -0.36 9.07 8.17
C GLY A 203 -1.72 8.54 8.64
N ILE A 204 -2.38 7.71 7.80
CA ILE A 204 -3.66 7.07 8.15
C ILE A 204 -3.51 6.18 9.38
N GLU A 205 -2.43 5.39 9.47
CA GLU A 205 -2.16 4.54 10.63
C GLU A 205 -2.05 5.37 11.91
N THR A 206 -1.32 6.49 11.86
CA THR A 206 -1.14 7.43 12.98
C THR A 206 -2.47 8.06 13.40
N ASP A 207 -3.26 8.52 12.42
CA ASP A 207 -4.57 9.15 12.68
C ASP A 207 -5.54 8.15 13.31
N LEU A 208 -5.60 6.90 12.80
CA LEU A 208 -6.44 5.85 13.36
C LEU A 208 -6.03 5.47 14.77
N GLU A 209 -4.75 5.39 15.08
CA GLU A 209 -4.26 5.13 16.45
C GLU A 209 -4.68 6.24 17.41
N THR A 210 -4.63 7.49 16.97
CA THR A 210 -5.03 8.65 17.76
C THR A 210 -6.55 8.67 17.97
N PHE A 211 -7.33 8.47 16.89
CA PHE A 211 -8.80 8.49 16.95
C PHE A 211 -9.39 7.26 17.63
N SER A 212 -8.75 6.08 17.55
CA SER A 212 -9.24 4.86 18.23
C SER A 212 -9.21 4.99 19.75
N GLN A 213 -8.29 5.78 20.27
CA GLN A 213 -8.25 6.10 21.70
C GLN A 213 -9.44 7.00 22.13
N GLU A 214 -9.97 7.83 21.22
CA GLU A 214 -11.07 8.75 21.52
C GLU A 214 -12.46 8.19 21.16
N ALA A 215 -12.58 7.35 20.12
CA ALA A 215 -13.86 6.96 19.51
C ALA A 215 -14.31 5.51 19.74
N GLY A 216 -13.49 4.68 20.39
CA GLY A 216 -13.81 3.26 20.62
C GLY A 216 -13.66 2.37 19.38
N GLU A 217 -13.85 1.06 19.56
CA GLU A 217 -13.48 -0.07 18.71
C GLU A 217 -14.00 -0.11 17.24
N ARG A 218 -14.56 0.97 16.71
CA ARG A 218 -15.25 0.91 15.39
C ARG A 218 -14.34 0.60 14.20
N ASP A 219 -13.09 1.01 14.26
CA ASP A 219 -12.15 0.94 13.14
C ASP A 219 -10.95 0.02 13.44
N GLY A 220 -11.05 -0.81 14.49
CA GLY A 220 -9.97 -1.72 14.92
C GLY A 220 -9.57 -2.73 13.84
N ASP A 221 -10.55 -3.31 13.15
CA ASP A 221 -10.29 -4.27 12.07
C ASP A 221 -9.59 -3.59 10.88
N PHE A 222 -9.95 -2.34 10.58
CA PHE A 222 -9.30 -1.55 9.52
C PHE A 222 -7.86 -1.19 9.88
N LEU A 223 -7.63 -0.76 11.11
CA LEU A 223 -6.28 -0.48 11.61
C LEU A 223 -5.40 -1.74 11.58
N GLU A 224 -5.94 -2.89 11.99
CA GLU A 224 -5.22 -4.17 11.94
C GLU A 224 -4.86 -4.55 10.50
N GLN A 225 -5.76 -4.33 9.56
CA GLN A 225 -5.49 -4.60 8.14
C GLN A 225 -4.41 -3.66 7.59
N ILE A 226 -4.50 -2.35 7.86
CA ILE A 226 -3.46 -1.40 7.46
C ILE A 226 -2.10 -1.80 8.03
N LYS A 227 -2.02 -2.15 9.31
CA LYS A 227 -0.78 -2.65 9.94
C LYS A 227 -0.26 -3.92 9.27
N THR A 228 -1.14 -4.83 8.91
CA THR A 228 -0.78 -6.07 8.21
C THR A 228 -0.23 -5.79 6.83
N GLU A 229 -0.89 -4.92 6.06
CA GLU A 229 -0.44 -4.48 4.73
C GLU A 229 0.90 -3.72 4.82
N ASN A 230 1.08 -2.89 5.82
CA ASN A 230 2.35 -2.18 6.05
C ASN A 230 3.47 -3.15 6.41
N ARG A 231 3.25 -4.09 7.34
CA ARG A 231 4.26 -5.07 7.74
C ARG A 231 4.73 -5.95 6.59
N SER A 232 3.82 -6.39 5.71
CA SER A 232 4.18 -7.21 4.54
C SER A 232 5.07 -6.49 3.53
N ARG A 233 5.19 -5.17 3.63
CA ARG A 233 5.90 -4.29 2.69
C ARG A 233 7.25 -3.78 3.21
N TYR A 234 7.44 -3.77 4.52
CA TYR A 234 8.77 -3.49 5.06
C TYR A 234 9.65 -4.71 4.76
N ASP A 235 10.45 -4.61 3.70
CA ASP A 235 11.56 -5.54 3.52
C ASP A 235 12.47 -5.34 4.74
N TYR A 236 12.46 -6.34 5.62
CA TYR A 236 13.28 -6.35 6.84
C TYR A 236 14.76 -6.10 6.53
N ARG A 237 15.21 -6.45 5.33
CA ARG A 237 16.55 -6.16 4.83
C ARG A 237 16.77 -4.66 4.60
N GLU A 238 15.78 -3.93 4.09
CA GLU A 238 15.88 -2.48 3.88
C GLU A 238 15.82 -1.72 5.21
N PHE A 239 14.98 -2.20 6.14
CA PHE A 239 14.95 -1.74 7.52
C PHE A 239 16.31 -1.93 8.19
N LEU A 240 16.86 -3.14 8.17
CA LEU A 240 18.20 -3.43 8.72
C LEU A 240 19.31 -2.63 8.03
N ARG A 241 19.18 -2.35 6.73
CA ARG A 241 20.14 -1.52 5.98
C ARG A 241 20.11 -0.05 6.42
N LYS A 242 18.94 0.48 6.83
CA LYS A 242 18.78 1.84 7.39
C LYS A 242 19.31 1.92 8.82
N PHE A 243 19.25 0.83 9.56
CA PHE A 243 19.76 0.71 10.93
C PHE A 243 21.15 0.05 11.03
N ALA A 244 21.76 -0.34 9.93
CA ALA A 244 23.17 -0.65 9.90
C ALA A 244 23.96 0.64 10.18
N VAL A 245 24.07 0.98 11.45
CA VAL A 245 24.90 2.07 11.93
C VAL A 245 26.34 1.67 11.62
N PHE A 246 27.07 2.57 10.99
CA PHE A 246 28.52 2.43 10.89
C PHE A 246 29.06 2.36 12.31
N HIS A 247 29.64 1.22 12.68
CA HIS A 247 30.31 1.10 13.96
C HIS A 247 31.70 1.66 13.76
N GLU A 248 32.00 2.73 14.48
CA GLU A 248 33.38 3.23 14.57
C GLU A 248 34.11 2.31 15.56
N GLU A 249 35.01 1.45 15.10
CA GLU A 249 35.95 0.77 15.96
C GLU A 249 37.16 1.67 16.15
N LEU A 250 37.44 2.01 17.39
CA LEU A 250 38.71 2.63 17.78
C LEU A 250 39.78 1.55 17.67
N ALA A 251 40.59 1.64 16.62
CA ALA A 251 41.83 0.85 16.55
C ALA A 251 42.93 1.64 17.24
N VAL A 252 43.48 1.06 18.28
CA VAL A 252 44.62 1.62 19.00
C VAL A 252 45.87 1.01 18.39
N ASP A 253 46.77 1.85 17.90
CA ASP A 253 48.08 1.43 17.41
C ASP A 253 49.12 1.60 18.56
N ASP A 254 49.42 0.49 19.18
CA ASP A 254 50.38 0.45 20.32
C ASP A 254 51.83 0.74 19.92
N ASP A 255 52.13 0.66 18.61
CA ASP A 255 53.49 0.92 18.09
C ASP A 255 53.69 2.40 17.68
N SER A 256 52.67 3.20 17.68
CA SER A 256 52.69 4.62 17.33
C SER A 256 52.05 5.47 18.42
N PHE A 257 52.57 6.69 18.62
CA PHE A 257 52.00 7.62 19.58
C PHE A 257 51.41 8.86 18.91
N ASP A 258 50.40 9.47 19.57
CA ASP A 258 49.76 10.69 19.07
C ASP A 258 50.72 11.89 19.23
N TYR A 259 51.23 12.36 18.09
CA TYR A 259 52.17 13.48 18.04
C TYR A 259 51.58 14.80 18.55
N ASN A 260 50.27 14.97 18.47
CA ASN A 260 49.58 16.16 18.97
C ASN A 260 49.60 16.18 20.51
N PHE A 261 49.31 15.05 21.13
CA PHE A 261 49.37 14.88 22.57
C PHE A 261 50.81 15.03 23.07
N TYR A 262 51.77 14.45 22.37
CA TYR A 262 53.17 14.59 22.66
C TYR A 262 53.64 16.05 22.66
N THR A 263 53.31 16.82 21.60
CA THR A 263 53.68 18.23 21.48
C THR A 263 52.95 19.12 22.47
N TYR A 264 51.69 18.77 22.80
CA TYR A 264 50.89 19.46 23.82
C TYR A 264 51.53 19.31 25.21
N GLY A 265 51.97 18.09 25.57
CA GLY A 265 52.66 17.81 26.82
C GLY A 265 53.97 18.59 26.97
N LEU A 266 54.78 18.65 25.91
CA LEU A 266 56.03 19.46 25.89
C LEU A 266 55.72 20.95 26.04
N ARG A 267 54.67 21.48 25.49
CA ARG A 267 54.30 22.91 25.65
C ARG A 267 53.80 23.24 27.06
N LEU A 268 53.06 22.32 27.68
CA LEU A 268 52.45 22.57 28.99
C LEU A 268 53.42 22.33 30.16
N TYR A 269 54.27 21.33 30.04
CA TYR A 269 55.15 20.84 31.14
C TYR A 269 56.59 20.98 30.87
N GLY A 270 57.01 21.62 29.78
CA GLY A 270 58.40 21.99 29.44
C GLY A 270 59.19 20.82 28.89
N ASN A 271 59.43 19.78 29.66
CA ASN A 271 60.30 18.61 29.32
C ASN A 271 59.59 17.26 29.63
N MET A 272 58.27 17.23 29.86
CA MET A 272 57.58 16.00 30.11
C MET A 272 56.56 15.78 29.00
N PRO A 273 56.83 14.96 27.96
CA PRO A 273 55.87 14.65 26.91
C PRO A 273 54.78 13.76 27.47
N LEU A 274 53.53 13.98 27.01
CA LEU A 274 52.43 13.04 27.21
C LEU A 274 52.51 12.02 26.08
N ILE A 275 52.61 10.75 26.42
CA ILE A 275 52.67 9.64 25.46
C ILE A 275 51.36 8.90 25.55
N GLU A 276 50.56 9.01 24.51
CA GLU A 276 49.35 8.21 24.31
C GLU A 276 49.45 7.47 22.97
N PRO A 277 48.94 6.23 22.88
CA PRO A 277 48.92 5.49 21.63
C PRO A 277 48.07 6.21 20.58
N LEU A 278 48.41 6.03 19.32
CA LEU A 278 47.68 6.63 18.22
C LEU A 278 46.31 5.92 18.05
N GLU A 279 45.23 6.65 18.26
CA GLU A 279 43.89 6.17 17.99
C GLU A 279 43.49 6.45 16.54
N SER A 280 43.19 5.42 15.77
CA SER A 280 42.61 5.54 14.45
C SER A 280 41.16 5.06 14.47
N LYS A 281 40.27 5.84 13.83
CA LYS A 281 38.85 5.44 13.64
C LYS A 281 38.70 4.69 12.33
N GLU A 282 38.59 3.37 12.41
CA GLU A 282 38.19 2.57 11.27
C GLU A 282 36.64 2.44 11.22
N VAL A 283 36.07 2.86 10.10
CA VAL A 283 34.62 2.71 9.86
C VAL A 283 34.37 1.34 9.23
N LYS A 284 33.94 0.37 10.03
CA LYS A 284 33.52 -0.94 9.51
C LYS A 284 32.02 -0.99 9.29
N LYS A 285 31.61 -1.41 8.08
CA LYS A 285 30.22 -1.67 7.75
C LYS A 285 29.84 -3.04 8.30
N ILE A 286 28.95 -3.07 9.29
CA ILE A 286 28.39 -4.34 9.77
C ILE A 286 27.38 -4.84 8.75
N GLU A 287 27.69 -5.93 8.05
CA GLU A 287 26.70 -6.71 7.32
C GLU A 287 25.93 -7.55 8.36
N ALA A 288 24.60 -7.29 8.43
CA ALA A 288 23.74 -8.08 9.29
C ALA A 288 23.74 -9.55 8.82
N VAL A 289 24.35 -10.42 9.60
CA VAL A 289 24.33 -11.87 9.36
C VAL A 289 22.95 -12.38 9.73
N SER A 290 22.18 -12.79 8.72
CA SER A 290 20.92 -13.51 8.91
C SER A 290 21.24 -14.92 9.42
N TYR A 291 20.91 -15.22 10.66
CA TYR A 291 20.81 -16.60 11.11
C TYR A 291 19.53 -17.20 10.52
N THR A 292 19.68 -18.19 9.65
CA THR A 292 18.64 -19.08 9.16
C THR A 292 18.12 -20.00 10.27
#